data_ba9a7b824ecf79b288e35ef1347f3b26
#
_entry.id   ba9a7b824ecf79b288e35ef1347f3b26
#
_cell.length_a   1.000
_cell.length_b   1.000
_cell.length_c   1.000
_cell.angle_alpha   90.00
_cell.angle_beta   90.00
_cell.angle_gamma   90.00
#
_symmetry.space_group_name_H-M   'P 1'
#
loop_
_entity.id
_entity.type
_entity.pdbx_description
1 polymer ?
#
loop_
_entity_poly.entity_id
_entity_poly.type
_entity_poly.pdbx_seq_one_letter_code
_entity_poly.pdbx_strand_id
1 'polypeptide(L)'
;MRRAYLLALILTGCSENHERIAEQSQISSADLRSGYEFLQPETQALQDDAFANPGYLWVDKGKALFNQSPEHGEPACSSCHSDDSRPVSKAAAHYPAIDEQSGKLVNLESRINLCRERYQGLAPLEYESDDLLGLTAYLSHLAQGEPVSVTIDGQARKYYDAGEDYFFLRKGQFNLACSQCHNEHWGDKLRGDTISQGHGNAFPAYRMEWQTFGSLHRRLRDCDSGIRAEPLEYGSETYTAVELYLAKRAERLAMESPGVRR
;
A
#
# COMPACT_ATOMS: atom_id res chain seq x y z
N MET A 1 -28.85 -57.05 -22.32
CA MET A 1 -28.24 -56.39 -21.15
C MET A 1 -27.10 -55.47 -21.65
N ARG A 2 -27.36 -54.17 -21.78
CA ARG A 2 -26.35 -53.18 -22.21
C ARG A 2 -25.87 -52.47 -20.95
N ARG A 3 -24.60 -52.59 -20.60
CA ARG A 3 -23.95 -51.86 -19.52
C ARG A 3 -23.53 -50.49 -20.01
N ALA A 4 -24.10 -49.43 -19.45
CA ALA A 4 -23.67 -48.04 -19.65
C ALA A 4 -22.51 -47.78 -18.69
N TYR A 5 -21.37 -47.42 -19.23
CA TYR A 5 -20.23 -46.87 -18.42
C TYR A 5 -20.41 -45.35 -18.37
N LEU A 6 -20.64 -44.85 -17.16
CA LEU A 6 -20.54 -43.39 -16.86
C LEU A 6 -19.08 -43.01 -16.80
N LEU A 7 -18.64 -42.15 -17.70
CA LEU A 7 -17.33 -41.50 -17.61
C LEU A 7 -17.48 -40.28 -16.71
N ALA A 8 -16.94 -40.35 -15.50
CA ALA A 8 -16.81 -39.18 -14.61
C ALA A 8 -15.58 -38.36 -15.06
N LEU A 9 -15.83 -37.24 -15.72
CA LEU A 9 -14.76 -36.24 -15.95
C LEU A 9 -14.42 -35.53 -14.63
N ILE A 10 -13.22 -35.75 -14.16
CA ILE A 10 -12.67 -35.06 -12.99
C ILE A 10 -12.14 -33.69 -13.45
N LEU A 11 -12.86 -32.62 -13.08
CA LEU A 11 -12.44 -31.22 -13.28
C LEU A 11 -11.57 -30.77 -12.08
N THR A 12 -10.31 -31.21 -12.03
CA THR A 12 -9.38 -30.85 -10.93
C THR A 12 -8.21 -29.96 -11.40
N GLY A 13 -8.24 -29.42 -12.62
CA GLY A 13 -7.04 -28.84 -13.22
C GLY A 13 -6.77 -27.34 -12.97
N CYS A 14 -7.71 -26.54 -12.45
CA CYS A 14 -7.52 -25.08 -12.43
C CYS A 14 -6.97 -24.52 -11.11
N SER A 15 -7.24 -25.14 -9.94
CA SER A 15 -6.75 -24.62 -8.66
C SER A 15 -5.27 -24.93 -8.41
N GLU A 16 -4.78 -26.10 -8.80
CA GLU A 16 -3.39 -26.50 -8.63
C GLU A 16 -2.38 -25.69 -9.48
N ASN A 17 -2.83 -25.12 -10.62
CA ASN A 17 -1.97 -24.25 -11.42
C ASN A 17 -1.83 -22.85 -10.81
N HIS A 18 -2.85 -22.34 -10.15
CA HIS A 18 -2.81 -21.01 -9.52
C HIS A 18 -1.88 -21.02 -8.30
N GLU A 19 -1.99 -22.01 -7.43
CA GLU A 19 -1.11 -22.17 -6.26
C GLU A 19 0.36 -22.36 -6.67
N ARG A 20 0.64 -23.14 -7.71
CA ARG A 20 2.02 -23.35 -8.21
C ARG A 20 2.62 -22.09 -8.83
N ILE A 21 1.84 -21.26 -9.51
CA ILE A 21 2.32 -19.99 -10.09
C ILE A 21 2.62 -18.99 -8.97
N ALA A 22 1.75 -18.89 -7.97
CA ALA A 22 1.96 -18.02 -6.82
C ALA A 22 3.19 -18.43 -6.00
N GLU A 23 3.41 -19.72 -5.75
CA GLU A 23 4.54 -20.24 -5.01
C GLU A 23 5.88 -20.10 -5.77
N GLN A 24 5.88 -20.29 -7.09
CA GLN A 24 7.09 -20.14 -7.93
C GLN A 24 7.48 -18.68 -8.19
N SER A 25 6.57 -17.73 -7.97
CA SER A 25 6.80 -16.30 -8.24
C SER A 25 7.05 -15.48 -6.98
N GLN A 26 7.13 -16.09 -5.81
CA GLN A 26 7.47 -15.37 -4.57
C GLN A 26 8.96 -15.01 -4.56
N ILE A 27 9.23 -13.73 -4.25
CA ILE A 27 10.59 -13.26 -4.04
C ILE A 27 11.13 -13.94 -2.79
N SER A 28 12.30 -14.57 -2.91
CA SER A 28 12.94 -15.21 -1.76
C SER A 28 13.30 -14.19 -0.69
N SER A 29 13.31 -14.57 0.58
CA SER A 29 13.72 -13.67 1.66
C SER A 29 15.16 -13.16 1.53
N ALA A 30 16.01 -13.87 0.78
CA ALA A 30 17.38 -13.48 0.48
C ALA A 30 17.45 -12.40 -0.61
N ASP A 31 16.45 -12.37 -1.51
CA ASP A 31 16.36 -11.41 -2.61
C ASP A 31 15.44 -10.24 -2.30
N LEU A 32 14.82 -10.22 -1.11
CA LEU A 32 13.88 -9.16 -0.71
C LEU A 32 14.61 -7.81 -0.61
N ARG A 33 14.17 -6.83 -1.43
CA ARG A 33 14.78 -5.50 -1.52
C ARG A 33 13.74 -4.42 -1.51
N SER A 34 14.05 -3.32 -0.81
CA SER A 34 13.23 -2.13 -0.88
C SER A 34 13.28 -1.47 -2.26
N GLY A 35 12.22 -0.74 -2.60
CA GLY A 35 12.20 0.12 -3.78
C GLY A 35 13.33 1.16 -3.81
N TYR A 36 13.87 1.55 -2.66
CA TYR A 36 15.03 2.44 -2.52
C TYR A 36 16.28 1.90 -3.23
N GLU A 37 16.55 0.60 -3.14
CA GLU A 37 17.74 -0.02 -3.72
C GLU A 37 17.76 0.01 -5.27
N PHE A 38 16.62 0.26 -5.90
CA PHE A 38 16.48 0.38 -7.36
C PHE A 38 16.55 1.82 -7.85
N LEU A 39 16.68 2.81 -6.95
CA LEU A 39 16.77 4.22 -7.31
C LEU A 39 18.16 4.57 -7.86
N GLN A 40 18.21 5.63 -8.66
CA GLN A 40 19.49 6.25 -9.02
C GLN A 40 20.10 6.95 -7.79
N PRO A 41 21.44 7.04 -7.69
CA PRO A 41 22.11 7.64 -6.54
C PRO A 41 21.62 9.05 -6.18
N GLU A 42 21.29 9.86 -7.20
CA GLU A 42 20.76 11.21 -6.99
C GLU A 42 19.37 11.21 -6.34
N THR A 43 18.53 10.22 -6.68
CA THR A 43 17.20 10.08 -6.08
C THR A 43 17.30 9.53 -4.65
N GLN A 44 18.26 8.62 -4.40
CA GLN A 44 18.57 8.15 -3.04
C GLN A 44 19.02 9.32 -2.17
N ALA A 45 20.01 10.10 -2.64
CA ALA A 45 20.49 11.28 -1.92
C ALA A 45 19.37 12.30 -1.64
N LEU A 46 18.45 12.50 -2.59
CA LEU A 46 17.30 13.39 -2.39
C LEU A 46 16.33 12.83 -1.33
N GLN A 47 16.10 11.51 -1.29
CA GLN A 47 15.26 10.89 -0.25
C GLN A 47 15.90 10.99 1.14
N ASP A 48 17.21 10.79 1.23
CA ASP A 48 17.95 10.73 2.50
C ASP A 48 18.16 12.10 3.14
N ASP A 49 18.16 13.15 2.35
CA ASP A 49 18.31 14.52 2.84
C ASP A 49 16.95 15.08 3.28
N ALA A 50 16.72 15.12 4.58
CA ALA A 50 15.47 15.64 5.15
C ALA A 50 15.18 17.11 4.78
N PHE A 51 16.18 17.90 4.42
CA PHE A 51 16.00 19.28 3.99
C PHE A 51 15.64 19.39 2.50
N ALA A 52 16.21 18.52 1.66
CA ALA A 52 15.99 18.53 0.23
C ALA A 52 14.77 17.70 -0.21
N ASN A 53 14.38 16.68 0.58
CA ASN A 53 13.27 15.79 0.28
C ASN A 53 11.92 16.56 0.34
N PRO A 54 11.25 16.76 -0.82
CA PRO A 54 10.00 17.55 -0.84
C PRO A 54 8.86 16.93 -0.02
N GLY A 55 8.91 15.62 0.27
CA GLY A 55 7.89 14.91 1.05
C GLY A 55 7.76 15.43 2.48
N TYR A 56 8.81 16.05 3.04
CA TYR A 56 8.74 16.63 4.38
C TYR A 56 7.77 17.83 4.49
N LEU A 57 7.43 18.49 3.39
CA LEU A 57 6.38 19.51 3.39
C LEU A 57 5.02 18.92 3.84
N TRP A 58 4.71 17.70 3.42
CA TRP A 58 3.49 16.99 3.85
C TRP A 58 3.63 16.44 5.27
N VAL A 59 4.81 15.98 5.66
CA VAL A 59 5.07 15.56 7.06
C VAL A 59 4.84 16.72 8.02
N ASP A 60 5.38 17.92 7.72
CA ASP A 60 5.20 19.11 8.55
C ASP A 60 3.75 19.59 8.60
N LYS A 61 3.06 19.56 7.45
CA LYS A 61 1.62 19.84 7.38
C LYS A 61 0.83 18.84 8.25
N GLY A 62 1.10 17.56 8.11
CA GLY A 62 0.44 16.50 8.88
C GLY A 62 0.70 16.62 10.36
N LYS A 63 1.93 16.95 10.77
CA LYS A 63 2.28 17.25 12.16
C LYS A 63 1.48 18.43 12.72
N ALA A 64 1.33 19.50 11.95
CA ALA A 64 0.51 20.64 12.35
C ALA A 64 -0.95 20.23 12.54
N LEU A 65 -1.55 19.54 11.55
CA LEU A 65 -2.94 19.05 11.61
C LEU A 65 -3.17 18.09 12.76
N PHE A 66 -2.23 17.20 13.03
CA PHE A 66 -2.32 16.22 14.13
C PHE A 66 -2.38 16.88 15.50
N ASN A 67 -1.70 18.00 15.69
CA ASN A 67 -1.62 18.73 16.95
C ASN A 67 -2.61 19.87 17.09
N GLN A 68 -3.27 20.27 16.00
CA GLN A 68 -4.23 21.37 16.00
C GLN A 68 -5.64 20.86 16.27
N SER A 69 -6.36 21.51 17.19
CA SER A 69 -7.80 21.30 17.33
C SER A 69 -8.52 21.86 16.10
N PRO A 70 -9.49 21.10 15.54
CA PRO A 70 -10.35 21.62 14.50
C PRO A 70 -11.14 22.87 14.93
N GLU A 71 -11.71 23.61 13.96
CA GLU A 71 -12.25 24.97 14.18
C GLU A 71 -13.41 25.09 15.18
N HIS A 72 -14.12 24.01 15.45
CA HIS A 72 -15.32 24.01 16.32
C HIS A 72 -15.09 23.48 17.73
N GLY A 73 -13.84 23.33 18.13
CA GLY A 73 -13.47 22.89 19.48
C GLY A 73 -13.42 21.36 19.65
N GLU A 74 -13.45 20.61 18.58
CA GLU A 74 -13.21 19.18 18.60
C GLU A 74 -11.77 18.88 19.07
N PRO A 75 -11.52 17.71 19.69
CA PRO A 75 -10.20 17.36 20.18
C PRO A 75 -9.20 17.19 19.03
N ALA A 76 -7.96 17.66 19.20
CA ALA A 76 -6.87 17.33 18.30
C ALA A 76 -6.58 15.82 18.31
N CYS A 77 -5.97 15.28 17.25
CA CYS A 77 -5.54 13.88 17.25
C CYS A 77 -4.59 13.59 18.41
N SER A 78 -3.66 14.50 18.69
CA SER A 78 -2.71 14.42 19.80
C SER A 78 -3.39 14.41 21.18
N SER A 79 -4.61 14.90 21.34
CA SER A 79 -5.35 14.83 22.60
C SER A 79 -5.65 13.41 23.04
N CYS A 80 -5.79 12.47 22.08
CA CYS A 80 -6.01 11.06 22.33
C CYS A 80 -4.76 10.19 22.13
N HIS A 81 -3.77 10.68 21.39
CA HIS A 81 -2.60 9.94 20.96
C HIS A 81 -1.27 10.54 21.49
N SER A 82 -1.32 11.25 22.61
CA SER A 82 -0.16 11.92 23.21
C SER A 82 0.65 11.06 24.16
N ASP A 83 0.12 9.91 24.56
CA ASP A 83 0.72 9.04 25.57
C ASP A 83 0.93 7.59 25.05
N ASP A 84 1.63 6.79 25.85
CA ASP A 84 1.94 5.39 25.54
C ASP A 84 0.70 4.48 25.52
N SER A 85 -0.47 4.94 25.97
CA SER A 85 -1.69 4.13 26.00
C SER A 85 -2.31 3.92 24.61
N ARG A 86 -2.05 4.84 23.68
CA ARG A 86 -2.49 4.77 22.27
C ARG A 86 -1.40 5.25 21.31
N PRO A 87 -0.24 4.59 21.30
CA PRO A 87 0.89 5.03 20.50
C PRO A 87 0.55 4.93 18.99
N VAL A 88 0.91 5.98 18.26
CA VAL A 88 0.78 5.98 16.78
C VAL A 88 2.13 5.86 16.08
N SER A 89 3.22 5.89 16.85
CA SER A 89 4.60 5.92 16.32
C SER A 89 4.99 4.73 15.47
N LYS A 90 4.26 3.62 15.58
CA LYS A 90 4.51 2.41 14.77
C LYS A 90 3.29 2.00 13.94
N ALA A 91 2.20 2.74 14.07
CA ALA A 91 0.91 2.32 13.52
C ALA A 91 0.97 2.06 12.01
N ALA A 92 1.61 2.93 11.25
CA ALA A 92 1.67 2.83 9.79
C ALA A 92 2.30 1.51 9.29
N ALA A 93 3.24 0.93 10.03
CA ALA A 93 3.89 -0.33 9.67
C ALA A 93 2.94 -1.56 9.76
N HIS A 94 1.75 -1.40 10.37
CA HIS A 94 0.77 -2.46 10.59
C HIS A 94 -0.50 -2.32 9.75
N TYR A 95 -0.54 -1.37 8.82
CA TYR A 95 -1.67 -1.19 7.90
C TYR A 95 -1.34 -1.72 6.50
N PRO A 96 -2.38 -2.22 5.76
CA PRO A 96 -3.81 -2.32 6.12
C PRO A 96 -4.11 -3.34 7.23
N ALA A 97 -5.19 -3.08 7.98
CA ALA A 97 -5.64 -3.92 9.09
C ALA A 97 -7.18 -4.02 9.15
N ILE A 98 -7.69 -5.02 9.84
CA ILE A 98 -9.13 -5.13 10.09
C ILE A 98 -9.52 -4.09 11.15
N ASP A 99 -10.48 -3.24 10.83
CA ASP A 99 -11.15 -2.38 11.80
C ASP A 99 -12.12 -3.22 12.64
N GLU A 100 -11.82 -3.40 13.91
CA GLU A 100 -12.59 -4.28 14.82
C GLU A 100 -14.07 -3.92 14.90
N GLN A 101 -14.39 -2.62 14.76
CA GLN A 101 -15.77 -2.16 14.90
C GLN A 101 -16.63 -2.46 13.68
N SER A 102 -16.08 -2.36 12.46
CA SER A 102 -16.81 -2.63 11.23
C SER A 102 -16.54 -4.02 10.65
N GLY A 103 -15.48 -4.70 11.07
CA GLY A 103 -15.03 -5.97 10.49
C GLY A 103 -14.46 -5.83 9.07
N LYS A 104 -14.22 -4.61 8.60
CA LYS A 104 -13.70 -4.33 7.26
C LYS A 104 -12.19 -4.12 7.27
N LEU A 105 -11.55 -4.45 6.15
CA LEU A 105 -10.16 -4.05 5.92
C LEU A 105 -10.10 -2.54 5.68
N VAL A 106 -9.16 -1.87 6.33
CA VAL A 106 -8.91 -0.44 6.19
C VAL A 106 -7.41 -0.17 6.06
N ASN A 107 -7.03 0.74 5.17
CA ASN A 107 -5.69 1.27 5.13
C ASN A 107 -5.54 2.47 6.09
N LEU A 108 -4.35 3.07 6.13
CA LEU A 108 -4.08 4.14 7.08
C LEU A 108 -4.94 5.39 6.80
N GLU A 109 -5.16 5.75 5.55
CA GLU A 109 -6.03 6.86 5.13
C GLU A 109 -7.48 6.67 5.60
N SER A 110 -8.02 5.48 5.37
CA SER A 110 -9.37 5.13 5.83
C SER A 110 -9.45 5.12 7.35
N ARG A 111 -8.40 4.66 8.04
CA ARG A 111 -8.34 4.69 9.52
C ARG A 111 -8.34 6.10 10.06
N ILE A 112 -7.59 7.02 9.46
CA ILE A 112 -7.61 8.45 9.82
C ILE A 112 -9.04 8.99 9.70
N ASN A 113 -9.72 8.74 8.58
CA ASN A 113 -11.08 9.19 8.35
C ASN A 113 -12.07 8.57 9.34
N LEU A 114 -11.97 7.28 9.65
CA LEU A 114 -12.79 6.66 10.69
C LEU A 114 -12.59 7.29 12.07
N CYS A 115 -11.35 7.69 12.41
CA CYS A 115 -11.11 8.41 13.67
C CYS A 115 -11.78 9.79 13.67
N ARG A 116 -11.71 10.52 12.54
CA ARG A 116 -12.37 11.83 12.38
C ARG A 116 -13.88 11.72 12.56
N GLU A 117 -14.51 10.77 11.90
CA GLU A 117 -15.96 10.57 11.98
C GLU A 117 -16.42 10.12 13.37
N ARG A 118 -15.75 9.11 13.95
CA ARG A 118 -16.19 8.47 15.18
C ARG A 118 -15.90 9.26 16.44
N TYR A 119 -14.79 9.98 16.48
CA TYR A 119 -14.28 10.60 17.71
C TYR A 119 -14.20 12.11 17.67
N GLN A 120 -14.18 12.70 16.47
CA GLN A 120 -14.19 14.15 16.31
C GLN A 120 -15.54 14.66 15.76
N GLY A 121 -16.41 13.78 15.23
CA GLY A 121 -17.66 14.20 14.59
C GLY A 121 -17.48 14.98 13.30
N LEU A 122 -16.31 14.85 12.67
CA LEU A 122 -15.92 15.58 11.45
C LEU A 122 -16.16 14.74 10.20
N ALA A 123 -16.45 15.40 9.09
CA ALA A 123 -16.51 14.72 7.80
C ALA A 123 -15.15 14.10 7.42
N PRO A 124 -15.17 12.98 6.67
CA PRO A 124 -13.94 12.40 6.16
C PRO A 124 -13.24 13.39 5.22
N LEU A 125 -11.90 13.37 5.25
CA LEU A 125 -11.08 14.09 4.28
C LEU A 125 -11.13 13.37 2.93
N GLU A 126 -11.17 14.14 1.86
CA GLU A 126 -11.11 13.59 0.52
C GLU A 126 -9.78 12.86 0.28
N TYR A 127 -9.85 11.72 -0.41
CA TYR A 127 -8.66 10.98 -0.79
C TYR A 127 -7.78 11.84 -1.72
N GLU A 128 -6.45 11.75 -1.59
CA GLU A 128 -5.48 12.62 -2.28
C GLU A 128 -5.55 14.11 -1.89
N SER A 129 -6.40 14.52 -0.95
CA SER A 129 -6.30 15.89 -0.43
C SER A 129 -4.98 16.08 0.34
N ASP A 130 -4.45 17.29 0.29
CA ASP A 130 -3.21 17.64 1.00
C ASP A 130 -3.29 17.36 2.51
N ASP A 131 -4.48 17.47 3.11
CA ASP A 131 -4.70 17.25 4.52
C ASP A 131 -4.63 15.76 4.87
N LEU A 132 -5.28 14.90 4.08
CA LEU A 132 -5.20 13.45 4.30
C LEU A 132 -3.80 12.92 3.99
N LEU A 133 -3.20 13.34 2.89
CA LEU A 133 -1.82 12.99 2.54
C LEU A 133 -0.83 13.48 3.62
N GLY A 134 -1.02 14.68 4.15
CA GLY A 134 -0.19 15.21 5.24
C GLY A 134 -0.29 14.35 6.50
N LEU A 135 -1.51 14.06 6.97
CA LEU A 135 -1.71 13.20 8.15
C LEU A 135 -1.11 11.81 7.94
N THR A 136 -1.33 11.21 6.77
CA THR A 136 -0.77 9.89 6.43
C THR A 136 0.76 9.95 6.37
N ALA A 137 1.34 11.00 5.75
CA ALA A 137 2.78 11.21 5.71
C ALA A 137 3.40 11.33 7.10
N TYR A 138 2.79 12.12 7.98
CA TYR A 138 3.28 12.29 9.34
C TYR A 138 3.25 10.99 10.13
N LEU A 139 2.14 10.24 10.09
CA LEU A 139 2.03 8.96 10.78
C LEU A 139 3.00 7.90 10.20
N SER A 140 3.19 7.89 8.89
CA SER A 140 4.14 7.00 8.24
C SER A 140 5.60 7.37 8.56
N HIS A 141 5.89 8.68 8.67
CA HIS A 141 7.19 9.17 9.12
C HIS A 141 7.49 8.79 10.58
N LEU A 142 6.49 8.83 11.47
CA LEU A 142 6.66 8.36 12.85
C LEU A 142 7.04 6.87 12.93
N ALA A 143 6.65 6.08 11.92
CA ALA A 143 7.00 4.66 11.80
C ALA A 143 8.27 4.42 10.96
N GLN A 144 8.99 5.46 10.56
CA GLN A 144 10.21 5.30 9.74
C GLN A 144 11.23 4.38 10.44
N GLY A 145 11.75 3.41 9.69
CA GLY A 145 12.66 2.39 10.21
C GLY A 145 11.98 1.18 10.87
N GLU A 146 10.70 1.26 11.22
CA GLU A 146 9.97 0.10 11.73
C GLU A 146 9.75 -0.94 10.62
N PRO A 147 9.89 -2.24 10.92
CA PRO A 147 9.63 -3.26 9.94
C PRO A 147 8.13 -3.34 9.61
N VAL A 148 7.80 -3.39 8.32
CA VAL A 148 6.45 -3.69 7.87
C VAL A 148 6.01 -5.04 8.43
N SER A 149 4.85 -5.07 9.08
CA SER A 149 4.29 -6.27 9.70
C SER A 149 2.77 -6.20 9.73
N VAL A 150 2.12 -6.95 8.85
CA VAL A 150 0.65 -6.99 8.71
C VAL A 150 0.11 -8.37 9.02
N THR A 151 -1.11 -8.41 9.54
CA THR A 151 -1.83 -9.66 9.81
C THR A 151 -2.68 -10.05 8.61
N ILE A 152 -2.52 -11.28 8.13
CA ILE A 152 -3.28 -11.84 7.00
C ILE A 152 -4.19 -13.00 7.43
N ASP A 153 -4.25 -13.31 8.72
CA ASP A 153 -5.05 -14.40 9.26
C ASP A 153 -6.48 -13.97 9.63
N GLY A 154 -7.35 -14.94 9.90
CA GLY A 154 -8.71 -14.70 10.29
C GLY A 154 -9.51 -13.93 9.24
N GLN A 155 -10.11 -12.80 9.63
CA GLN A 155 -10.92 -11.98 8.73
C GLN A 155 -10.11 -11.30 7.62
N ALA A 156 -8.80 -11.11 7.79
CA ALA A 156 -7.93 -10.50 6.78
C ALA A 156 -7.65 -11.44 5.62
N ARG A 157 -7.76 -12.76 5.81
CA ARG A 157 -7.39 -13.76 4.81
C ARG A 157 -8.09 -13.56 3.47
N LYS A 158 -9.40 -13.35 3.46
CA LYS A 158 -10.17 -13.14 2.23
C LYS A 158 -9.71 -11.92 1.43
N TYR A 159 -9.24 -10.87 2.13
CA TYR A 159 -8.73 -9.66 1.48
C TYR A 159 -7.32 -9.89 0.94
N TYR A 160 -6.49 -10.61 1.70
CA TYR A 160 -5.16 -11.00 1.24
C TYR A 160 -5.26 -11.81 -0.07
N ASP A 161 -6.12 -12.83 -0.10
CA ASP A 161 -6.35 -13.67 -1.28
C ASP A 161 -6.86 -12.83 -2.47
N ALA A 162 -7.80 -11.91 -2.24
CA ALA A 162 -8.31 -11.01 -3.27
C ALA A 162 -7.22 -10.04 -3.80
N GLY A 163 -6.32 -9.57 -2.93
CA GLY A 163 -5.19 -8.73 -3.31
C GLY A 163 -4.15 -9.50 -4.13
N GLU A 164 -3.89 -10.75 -3.75
CA GLU A 164 -3.03 -11.67 -4.50
C GLU A 164 -3.61 -11.96 -5.88
N ASP A 165 -4.90 -12.31 -5.95
CA ASP A 165 -5.60 -12.54 -7.23
C ASP A 165 -5.47 -11.34 -8.16
N TYR A 166 -5.67 -10.12 -7.65
CA TYR A 166 -5.52 -8.90 -8.44
C TYR A 166 -4.07 -8.68 -8.92
N PHE A 167 -3.08 -8.98 -8.09
CA PHE A 167 -1.66 -8.82 -8.43
C PHE A 167 -1.23 -9.74 -9.57
N PHE A 168 -1.81 -10.94 -9.67
CA PHE A 168 -1.58 -11.90 -10.76
C PHE A 168 -2.56 -11.78 -11.92
N LEU A 169 -3.63 -10.99 -11.78
CA LEU A 169 -4.63 -10.82 -12.84
C LEU A 169 -4.07 -10.06 -14.03
N ARG A 170 -4.08 -10.67 -15.19
CA ARG A 170 -3.75 -10.01 -16.46
C ARG A 170 -4.91 -9.13 -16.89
N LYS A 171 -4.66 -7.85 -17.12
CA LYS A 171 -5.68 -6.85 -17.40
C LYS A 171 -5.19 -5.77 -18.38
N GLY A 172 -6.11 -4.88 -18.74
CA GLY A 172 -5.85 -3.81 -19.68
C GLY A 172 -5.61 -4.28 -21.13
N GLN A 173 -5.47 -3.31 -22.02
CA GLN A 173 -5.24 -3.60 -23.44
C GLN A 173 -3.89 -4.30 -23.69
N PHE A 174 -2.92 -4.08 -22.78
CA PHE A 174 -1.62 -4.74 -22.88
C PHE A 174 -1.62 -6.14 -22.30
N ASN A 175 -2.72 -6.57 -21.66
CA ASN A 175 -2.87 -7.89 -21.06
C ASN A 175 -1.71 -8.23 -20.11
N LEU A 176 -1.40 -7.31 -19.18
CA LEU A 176 -0.30 -7.43 -18.22
C LEU A 176 -0.83 -7.55 -16.80
N ALA A 177 -0.10 -8.31 -15.98
CA ALA A 177 -0.28 -8.40 -14.54
C ALA A 177 0.85 -7.65 -13.80
N CYS A 178 0.61 -7.25 -12.55
CA CYS A 178 1.63 -6.64 -11.70
C CYS A 178 2.85 -7.56 -11.55
N SER A 179 2.62 -8.86 -11.39
CA SER A 179 3.64 -9.90 -11.23
C SER A 179 4.65 -9.94 -12.37
N GLN A 180 4.22 -9.70 -13.61
CA GLN A 180 5.13 -9.75 -14.75
C GLN A 180 6.24 -8.70 -14.66
N CYS A 181 5.95 -7.50 -14.15
CA CYS A 181 6.97 -6.50 -13.89
C CYS A 181 7.68 -6.75 -12.54
N HIS A 182 6.93 -6.97 -11.46
CA HIS A 182 7.45 -6.91 -10.10
C HIS A 182 7.97 -8.25 -9.54
N ASN A 183 7.70 -9.38 -10.19
CA ASN A 183 8.28 -10.69 -9.87
C ASN A 183 9.26 -11.17 -10.94
N GLU A 184 8.91 -10.98 -12.23
CA GLU A 184 9.67 -11.59 -13.33
C GLU A 184 10.76 -10.65 -13.88
N HIS A 185 10.55 -9.31 -13.80
CA HIS A 185 11.40 -8.31 -14.43
C HIS A 185 11.94 -7.24 -13.46
N TRP A 186 11.88 -7.48 -12.13
CA TRP A 186 12.54 -6.55 -11.21
C TRP A 186 14.05 -6.51 -11.48
N GLY A 187 14.63 -5.32 -11.43
CA GLY A 187 16.02 -5.08 -11.79
C GLY A 187 16.23 -4.69 -13.26
N ASP A 188 15.28 -5.01 -14.14
CA ASP A 188 15.33 -4.59 -15.54
C ASP A 188 14.99 -3.10 -15.70
N LYS A 189 15.35 -2.53 -16.83
CA LYS A 189 15.04 -1.14 -17.17
C LYS A 189 13.73 -1.02 -17.92
N LEU A 190 12.88 -0.11 -17.45
CA LEU A 190 11.69 0.33 -18.15
C LEU A 190 11.77 1.83 -18.38
N ARG A 191 11.97 2.26 -19.63
CA ARG A 191 12.30 3.65 -19.98
C ARG A 191 13.59 4.08 -19.25
N GLY A 192 13.56 5.11 -18.39
CA GLY A 192 14.70 5.57 -17.61
C GLY A 192 14.84 4.95 -16.22
N ASP A 193 13.87 4.16 -15.78
CA ASP A 193 13.77 3.65 -14.42
C ASP A 193 14.13 2.17 -14.31
N THR A 194 14.51 1.74 -13.13
CA THR A 194 14.65 0.32 -12.79
C THR A 194 13.35 -0.18 -12.18
N ILE A 195 12.84 -1.28 -12.69
CA ILE A 195 11.65 -1.93 -12.14
C ILE A 195 12.00 -2.46 -10.75
N SER A 196 11.27 -2.02 -9.72
CA SER A 196 11.40 -2.52 -8.35
C SER A 196 10.53 -3.76 -8.13
N GLN A 197 10.64 -4.36 -6.94
CA GLN A 197 9.78 -5.48 -6.52
C GLN A 197 8.34 -5.07 -6.15
N GLY A 198 7.98 -3.79 -6.28
CA GLY A 198 6.61 -3.29 -6.12
C GLY A 198 6.14 -3.16 -4.67
N HIS A 199 7.05 -3.00 -3.71
CA HIS A 199 6.70 -2.80 -2.30
C HIS A 199 6.18 -1.39 -2.03
N GLY A 200 5.19 -1.29 -1.12
CA GLY A 200 4.54 -0.03 -0.75
C GLY A 200 5.16 0.69 0.46
N ASN A 201 6.24 0.19 1.05
CA ASN A 201 6.83 0.64 2.31
C ASN A 201 7.35 2.09 2.33
N ALA A 202 7.46 2.73 1.17
CA ALA A 202 7.86 4.14 1.04
C ALA A 202 6.67 5.11 0.84
N PHE A 203 5.46 4.58 0.68
CA PHE A 203 4.28 5.41 0.45
C PHE A 203 3.61 5.84 1.79
N PRO A 204 2.98 7.04 1.80
CA PRO A 204 2.86 8.00 0.69
C PRO A 204 4.23 8.59 0.32
N ALA A 205 4.39 8.95 -0.96
CA ALA A 205 5.69 9.34 -1.51
C ALA A 205 5.60 10.54 -2.44
N TYR A 206 6.68 11.33 -2.52
CA TYR A 206 6.85 12.32 -3.58
C TYR A 206 7.29 11.61 -4.88
N ARG A 207 6.57 11.84 -5.96
CA ARG A 207 6.98 11.33 -7.26
C ARG A 207 7.37 12.47 -8.20
N MET A 208 8.56 12.33 -8.80
CA MET A 208 9.06 13.33 -9.75
C MET A 208 8.17 13.45 -10.98
N GLU A 209 7.56 12.35 -11.44
CA GLU A 209 6.59 12.40 -12.56
C GLU A 209 5.33 13.18 -12.22
N TRP A 210 4.88 13.16 -10.96
CA TRP A 210 3.71 13.90 -10.52
C TRP A 210 4.03 15.34 -10.12
N GLN A 211 5.30 15.62 -9.81
CA GLN A 211 5.74 16.87 -9.18
C GLN A 211 4.95 17.17 -7.89
N THR A 212 4.50 16.13 -7.21
CA THR A 212 3.73 16.24 -5.96
C THR A 212 3.81 14.93 -5.17
N PHE A 213 3.28 14.96 -3.97
CA PHE A 213 3.12 13.82 -3.07
C PHE A 213 1.84 13.05 -3.40
N GLY A 214 1.79 11.75 -3.13
CA GLY A 214 0.60 10.96 -3.39
C GLY A 214 0.61 9.62 -2.67
N SER A 215 -0.58 9.03 -2.54
CA SER A 215 -0.81 7.74 -1.87
C SER A 215 -0.33 6.55 -2.73
N LEU A 216 -0.29 5.37 -2.09
CA LEU A 216 -0.08 4.11 -2.82
C LEU A 216 -1.21 3.83 -3.81
N HIS A 217 -2.46 4.20 -3.49
CA HIS A 217 -3.57 4.04 -4.43
C HIS A 217 -3.39 4.88 -5.70
N ARG A 218 -2.85 6.10 -5.60
CA ARG A 218 -2.49 6.89 -6.78
C ARG A 218 -1.47 6.16 -7.65
N ARG A 219 -0.48 5.51 -7.02
CA ARG A 219 0.50 4.71 -7.74
C ARG A 219 -0.10 3.48 -8.43
N LEU A 220 -1.03 2.79 -7.77
CA LEU A 220 -1.76 1.65 -8.37
C LEU A 220 -2.57 2.10 -9.59
N ARG A 221 -3.26 3.25 -9.49
CA ARG A 221 -4.00 3.85 -10.61
C ARG A 221 -3.11 4.18 -11.80
N ASP A 222 -1.90 4.70 -11.54
CA ASP A 222 -0.92 4.96 -12.60
C ASP A 222 -0.47 3.68 -13.31
N CYS A 223 -0.23 2.61 -12.53
CA CYS A 223 0.13 1.32 -13.11
C CYS A 223 -1.00 0.77 -13.98
N ASP A 224 -2.25 0.83 -13.50
CA ASP A 224 -3.42 0.40 -14.27
C ASP A 224 -3.60 1.21 -15.56
N SER A 225 -3.51 2.54 -15.46
CA SER A 225 -3.53 3.42 -16.63
C SER A 225 -2.40 3.11 -17.60
N GLY A 226 -1.20 2.85 -17.07
CA GLY A 226 -0.01 2.51 -17.86
C GLY A 226 -0.16 1.25 -18.73
N ILE A 227 -0.91 0.26 -18.25
CA ILE A 227 -1.25 -0.95 -19.00
C ILE A 227 -2.59 -0.84 -19.74
N ARG A 228 -3.19 0.35 -19.77
CA ARG A 228 -4.50 0.66 -20.37
C ARG A 228 -5.63 -0.19 -19.77
N ALA A 229 -5.59 -0.43 -18.49
CA ALA A 229 -6.71 -0.91 -17.69
C ALA A 229 -7.47 0.27 -17.10
N GLU A 230 -8.75 0.07 -16.77
CA GLU A 230 -9.55 1.07 -16.05
C GLU A 230 -9.10 1.13 -14.59
N PRO A 231 -8.61 2.29 -14.08
CA PRO A 231 -8.24 2.42 -12.68
C PRO A 231 -9.45 2.34 -11.76
N LEU A 232 -9.30 1.68 -10.63
CA LEU A 232 -10.36 1.64 -9.61
C LEU A 232 -10.42 2.96 -8.82
N GLU A 233 -11.52 3.17 -8.10
CA GLU A 233 -11.69 4.32 -7.22
C GLU A 233 -10.69 4.30 -6.05
N TYR A 234 -10.30 5.49 -5.59
CA TYR A 234 -9.53 5.64 -4.37
C TYR A 234 -10.28 5.06 -3.17
N GLY A 235 -9.57 4.41 -2.25
CA GLY A 235 -10.18 3.78 -1.08
C GLY A 235 -11.04 2.55 -1.39
N SER A 236 -11.08 2.06 -2.65
CA SER A 236 -11.81 0.85 -2.99
C SER A 236 -11.32 -0.37 -2.21
N GLU A 237 -12.23 -1.29 -1.90
CA GLU A 237 -11.90 -2.53 -1.19
C GLU A 237 -10.82 -3.33 -1.94
N THR A 238 -10.89 -3.36 -3.27
CA THR A 238 -9.91 -4.07 -4.09
C THR A 238 -8.51 -3.45 -3.98
N TYR A 239 -8.36 -2.12 -4.09
CA TYR A 239 -7.04 -1.51 -3.93
C TYR A 239 -6.51 -1.63 -2.49
N THR A 240 -7.38 -1.56 -1.49
CA THR A 240 -6.99 -1.81 -0.09
C THR A 240 -6.53 -3.26 0.11
N ALA A 241 -7.17 -4.22 -0.57
CA ALA A 241 -6.75 -5.61 -0.57
C ALA A 241 -5.39 -5.82 -1.26
N VAL A 242 -5.16 -5.16 -2.39
CA VAL A 242 -3.84 -5.13 -3.05
C VAL A 242 -2.78 -4.54 -2.14
N GLU A 243 -3.09 -3.45 -1.45
CA GLU A 243 -2.19 -2.82 -0.47
C GLU A 243 -1.81 -3.79 0.65
N LEU A 244 -2.77 -4.58 1.18
CA LEU A 244 -2.49 -5.64 2.17
C LEU A 244 -1.55 -6.70 1.60
N TYR A 245 -1.80 -7.16 0.37
CA TYR A 245 -0.94 -8.12 -0.29
C TYR A 245 0.49 -7.57 -0.47
N LEU A 246 0.63 -6.32 -0.94
CA LEU A 246 1.93 -5.66 -1.11
C LEU A 246 2.65 -5.44 0.22
N ALA A 247 1.91 -5.10 1.30
CA ALA A 247 2.46 -4.97 2.64
C ALA A 247 2.99 -6.33 3.16
N LYS A 248 2.27 -7.43 2.93
CA LYS A 248 2.76 -8.77 3.28
C LYS A 248 4.00 -9.16 2.49
N ARG A 249 4.07 -8.80 1.20
CA ARG A 249 5.27 -9.00 0.38
C ARG A 249 6.47 -8.19 0.89
N ALA A 250 6.20 -7.03 1.50
CA ALA A 250 7.21 -6.13 2.08
C ALA A 250 7.55 -6.47 3.53
N GLU A 251 7.07 -7.59 4.07
CA GLU A 251 7.28 -7.96 5.48
C GLU A 251 8.77 -7.94 5.84
N ARG A 252 9.12 -7.26 6.92
CA ARG A 252 10.47 -6.97 7.43
C ARG A 252 11.23 -5.85 6.70
N LEU A 253 10.78 -5.34 5.55
CA LEU A 253 11.37 -4.11 5.01
C LEU A 253 11.03 -2.95 5.95
N ALA A 254 11.97 -2.04 6.13
CA ALA A 254 11.74 -0.83 6.91
C ALA A 254 10.73 0.09 6.22
N MET A 255 9.89 0.76 7.00
CA MET A 255 9.12 1.91 6.52
C MET A 255 10.06 3.04 6.11
N GLU A 256 9.86 3.62 4.94
CA GLU A 256 10.75 4.64 4.33
C GLU A 256 10.06 5.98 4.05
N SER A 257 8.80 6.14 4.43
CA SER A 257 8.07 7.40 4.17
C SER A 257 8.65 8.56 5.01
N PRO A 258 8.79 9.76 4.40
CA PRO A 258 8.37 10.14 3.06
C PRO A 258 9.37 9.70 1.99
N GLY A 259 8.95 8.77 1.14
CA GLY A 259 9.77 8.31 0.03
C GLY A 259 9.87 9.33 -1.09
N VAL A 260 10.96 9.26 -1.86
CA VAL A 260 11.08 9.94 -3.15
C VAL A 260 11.17 8.88 -4.25
N ARG A 261 10.36 9.01 -5.27
CA ARG A 261 10.32 8.09 -6.40
C ARG A 261 10.30 8.88 -7.71
N ARG A 262 10.81 8.27 -8.75
CA ARG A 262 10.77 8.84 -10.08
C ARG A 262 9.42 8.60 -10.77
#